data_fb94f794bb2b7a3e1773c0eb6bce2ad4
#
_entry.id   fb94f794bb2b7a3e1773c0eb6bce2ad4
#
_cell.length_a   1.000
_cell.length_b   1.000
_cell.length_c   1.000
_cell.angle_alpha   90.00
_cell.angle_beta   90.00
_cell.angle_gamma   90.00
#
_symmetry.space_group_name_H-M   'P 1'
#
loop_
_entity.id
_entity.type
_entity.pdbx_description
1 polymer ?
#
loop_
_entity_poly.entity_id
_entity_poly.type
_entity_poly.pdbx_seq_one_letter_code
_entity_poly.pdbx_strand_id
1 'polypeptide(L)'
;EQPRNRDNDFLFRADSYFYYLTGFKEPNATLVVSGDGPNGPSCTLFCAPKDLEREIWDGFRLGPAAAPEVLGVDAAFSSTELDAQAPKLLDNRGVVWYPFATHRGLETKVDGWLNSLRARVRFGAMCPDQQRDLCGILDEMRLFKDASEQDTMRRAAQISAGAHIRAMQ
;
A
#
# COMPACT_ATOMS: atom_id res chain seq x y z
N GLU A 1 -9.14 5.03 -9.32
CA GLU A 1 -9.55 6.34 -9.87
C GLU A 1 -11.04 6.48 -9.70
N GLN A 2 -11.51 7.65 -9.29
CA GLN A 2 -12.94 7.95 -9.16
C GLN A 2 -13.29 9.02 -10.18
N PRO A 3 -14.19 8.74 -11.15
CA PRO A 3 -14.58 9.72 -12.15
C PRO A 3 -15.35 10.88 -11.51
N ARG A 4 -14.93 12.09 -11.81
CA ARG A 4 -15.62 13.33 -11.46
C ARG A 4 -16.69 13.68 -12.48
N ASN A 5 -16.39 13.45 -13.76
CA ASN A 5 -17.27 13.58 -14.90
C ASN A 5 -16.78 12.69 -16.05
N ARG A 6 -17.30 12.87 -17.28
CA ARG A 6 -16.95 12.03 -18.44
C ARG A 6 -15.50 12.17 -18.89
N ASP A 7 -14.83 13.29 -18.58
CA ASP A 7 -13.53 13.65 -19.13
C ASP A 7 -12.46 13.83 -18.04
N ASN A 8 -12.84 13.71 -16.74
CA ASN A 8 -11.92 14.04 -15.67
C ASN A 8 -12.18 13.21 -14.41
N ASP A 9 -11.11 12.80 -13.74
CA ASP A 9 -11.14 12.11 -12.47
C ASP A 9 -10.92 13.08 -11.29
N PHE A 10 -11.33 12.68 -10.10
CA PHE A 10 -10.88 13.35 -8.89
C PHE A 10 -9.37 13.15 -8.70
N LEU A 11 -8.70 14.16 -8.16
CA LEU A 11 -7.30 14.04 -7.79
C LEU A 11 -7.11 12.82 -6.88
N PHE A 12 -6.17 11.95 -7.24
CA PHE A 12 -5.86 10.78 -6.44
C PHE A 12 -5.28 11.20 -5.10
N ARG A 13 -5.78 10.58 -4.03
CA ARG A 13 -5.21 10.64 -2.70
C ARG A 13 -4.95 9.22 -2.24
N ALA A 14 -3.69 8.92 -1.92
CA ALA A 14 -3.33 7.63 -1.35
C ALA A 14 -4.06 7.38 -0.04
N ASP A 15 -4.36 6.12 0.24
CA ASP A 15 -4.84 5.71 1.56
C ASP A 15 -3.88 6.17 2.65
N SER A 16 -4.42 6.59 3.80
CA SER A 16 -3.61 7.20 4.85
C SER A 16 -2.64 6.23 5.53
N TYR A 17 -3.00 4.95 5.68
CA TYR A 17 -2.10 3.92 6.20
C TYR A 17 -1.01 3.57 5.19
N PHE A 18 -1.39 3.40 3.94
CA PHE A 18 -0.45 3.13 2.86
C PHE A 18 0.57 4.27 2.73
N TYR A 19 0.10 5.52 2.72
CA TYR A 19 0.99 6.67 2.65
C TYR A 19 1.91 6.80 3.87
N TYR A 20 1.40 6.52 5.07
CA TYR A 20 2.19 6.52 6.30
C TYR A 20 3.36 5.53 6.23
N LEU A 21 3.13 4.34 5.67
CA LEU A 21 4.14 3.29 5.56
C LEU A 21 5.14 3.52 4.42
N THR A 22 4.72 4.17 3.32
CA THR A 22 5.51 4.18 2.07
C THR A 22 5.91 5.57 1.60
N GLY A 23 5.18 6.61 1.96
CA GLY A 23 5.28 7.93 1.32
C GLY A 23 4.89 7.94 -0.17
N PHE A 24 4.47 6.80 -0.74
CA PHE A 24 4.19 6.65 -2.16
C PHE A 24 2.81 7.19 -2.52
N LYS A 25 2.71 7.94 -3.62
CA LYS A 25 1.51 8.71 -3.99
C LYS A 25 0.85 8.26 -5.29
N GLU A 26 1.36 7.23 -5.95
CA GLU A 26 0.76 6.76 -7.19
C GLU A 26 -0.39 5.79 -6.93
N PRO A 27 -1.42 5.76 -7.79
CA PRO A 27 -2.54 4.83 -7.65
C PRO A 27 -2.14 3.39 -7.96
N ASN A 28 -3.04 2.46 -7.59
CA ASN A 28 -2.91 1.03 -7.88
C ASN A 28 -1.63 0.40 -7.31
N ALA A 29 -1.24 0.81 -6.11
CA ALA A 29 -0.09 0.25 -5.42
C ALA A 29 -0.51 -0.60 -4.21
N THR A 30 0.28 -1.62 -3.91
CA THR A 30 0.11 -2.50 -2.75
C THR A 30 1.48 -2.78 -2.14
N LEU A 31 1.60 -2.60 -0.83
CA LEU A 31 2.79 -2.99 -0.07
C LEU A 31 2.53 -4.33 0.63
N VAL A 32 3.45 -5.26 0.51
CA VAL A 32 3.47 -6.50 1.28
C VAL A 32 4.71 -6.51 2.17
N VAL A 33 4.51 -6.62 3.47
CA VAL A 33 5.58 -6.75 4.46
C VAL A 33 5.56 -8.17 5.00
N SER A 34 6.68 -8.87 4.91
CA SER A 34 6.87 -10.21 5.47
C SER A 34 7.76 -10.11 6.72
N GLY A 35 7.28 -10.59 7.87
CA GLY A 35 8.01 -10.50 9.15
C GLY A 35 9.15 -11.49 9.27
N ASP A 36 8.98 -12.70 8.76
CA ASP A 36 9.89 -13.83 8.93
C ASP A 36 10.26 -14.43 7.58
N GLY A 37 11.38 -14.08 7.05
CA GLY A 37 12.00 -14.74 5.90
C GLY A 37 13.34 -15.34 6.28
N PRO A 38 13.94 -16.20 5.45
CA PRO A 38 15.29 -16.72 5.69
C PRO A 38 16.34 -15.61 5.79
N ASN A 39 16.05 -14.44 5.26
CA ASN A 39 16.89 -13.23 5.27
C ASN A 39 16.34 -12.10 6.18
N GLY A 40 15.36 -12.39 7.05
CA GLY A 40 14.71 -11.39 7.90
C GLY A 40 13.45 -10.76 7.28
N PRO A 41 12.96 -9.65 7.87
CA PRO A 41 11.82 -8.91 7.35
C PRO A 41 12.08 -8.40 5.93
N SER A 42 11.07 -8.39 5.08
CA SER A 42 11.19 -7.88 3.71
C SER A 42 9.95 -7.09 3.29
N CYS A 43 10.18 -6.03 2.52
CA CYS A 43 9.16 -5.16 1.96
C CYS A 43 9.09 -5.33 0.45
N THR A 44 7.95 -5.71 -0.06
CA THR A 44 7.69 -5.85 -1.51
C THR A 44 6.61 -4.88 -1.95
N LEU A 45 6.93 -4.01 -2.90
CA LEU A 45 5.96 -3.07 -3.47
C LEU A 45 5.44 -3.58 -4.81
N PHE A 46 4.13 -3.51 -4.99
CA PHE A 46 3.47 -3.66 -6.28
C PHE A 46 2.99 -2.29 -6.73
N CYS A 47 3.43 -1.82 -7.89
CA CYS A 47 3.05 -0.50 -8.41
C CYS A 47 2.80 -0.55 -9.92
N ALA A 48 2.23 0.53 -10.47
CA ALA A 48 1.99 0.62 -11.89
C ALA A 48 3.30 0.51 -12.70
N PRO A 49 3.33 -0.25 -13.80
CA PRO A 49 4.51 -0.31 -14.66
C PRO A 49 4.78 1.04 -15.32
N LYS A 50 6.05 1.27 -15.66
CA LYS A 50 6.46 2.43 -16.45
C LYS A 50 5.76 2.38 -17.82
N ASP A 51 5.11 3.49 -18.21
CA ASP A 51 4.38 3.62 -19.45
C ASP A 51 4.50 5.07 -19.95
N LEU A 52 5.42 5.31 -20.87
CA LEU A 52 5.74 6.66 -21.34
C LEU A 52 4.58 7.32 -22.10
N GLU A 53 3.72 6.54 -22.75
CA GLU A 53 2.54 7.08 -23.45
C GLU A 53 1.49 7.54 -22.45
N ARG A 54 1.26 6.74 -21.41
CA ARG A 54 0.34 7.08 -20.32
C ARG A 54 0.84 8.25 -19.48
N GLU A 55 2.14 8.39 -19.28
CA GLU A 55 2.73 9.49 -18.49
C GLU A 55 2.45 10.88 -19.09
N ILE A 56 2.19 10.97 -20.38
CA ILE A 56 1.78 12.22 -21.04
C ILE A 56 0.43 12.71 -20.48
N TRP A 57 -0.46 11.79 -20.10
CA TRP A 57 -1.80 12.09 -19.65
C TRP A 57 -1.96 12.03 -18.12
N ASP A 58 -1.39 11.00 -17.51
CA ASP A 58 -1.59 10.66 -16.09
C ASP A 58 -0.46 11.22 -15.19
N GLY A 59 0.63 11.73 -15.78
CA GLY A 59 1.82 12.17 -15.07
C GLY A 59 2.85 11.05 -14.87
N PHE A 60 3.97 11.42 -14.27
CA PHE A 60 5.11 10.54 -14.04
C PHE A 60 4.73 9.29 -13.22
N ARG A 61 5.28 8.13 -13.63
CA ARG A 61 5.22 6.86 -12.91
C ARG A 61 6.62 6.39 -12.56
N LEU A 62 6.84 6.06 -11.30
CA LEU A 62 8.13 5.55 -10.83
C LEU A 62 8.47 4.20 -11.48
N GLY A 63 7.49 3.30 -11.52
CA GLY A 63 7.65 1.95 -12.03
C GLY A 63 8.41 1.02 -11.08
N PRO A 64 8.24 -0.31 -11.21
CA PRO A 64 8.86 -1.27 -10.31
C PRO A 64 10.39 -1.31 -10.39
N ALA A 65 10.99 -0.97 -11.52
CA ALA A 65 12.46 -1.01 -11.68
C ALA A 65 13.20 0.02 -10.81
N ALA A 66 12.63 1.21 -10.62
CA ALA A 66 13.22 2.28 -9.82
C ALA A 66 12.78 2.27 -8.35
N ALA A 67 11.68 1.59 -8.02
CA ALA A 67 11.10 1.61 -6.69
C ALA A 67 12.05 1.13 -5.57
N PRO A 68 12.86 0.07 -5.73
CA PRO A 68 13.80 -0.35 -4.69
C PRO A 68 14.82 0.74 -4.33
N GLU A 69 15.38 1.41 -5.31
CA GLU A 69 16.37 2.47 -5.09
C GLU A 69 15.76 3.73 -4.45
N VAL A 70 14.58 4.14 -4.93
CA VAL A 70 13.93 5.39 -4.52
C VAL A 70 13.22 5.28 -3.18
N LEU A 71 12.58 4.13 -2.91
CA LEU A 71 11.73 3.92 -1.73
C LEU A 71 12.36 3.02 -0.67
N GLY A 72 13.51 2.40 -0.97
CA GLY A 72 14.19 1.50 -0.03
C GLY A 72 13.44 0.19 0.23
N VAL A 73 12.57 -0.26 -0.69
CA VAL A 73 11.92 -1.56 -0.62
C VAL A 73 12.84 -2.66 -1.15
N ASP A 74 12.72 -3.88 -0.63
CA ASP A 74 13.61 -4.99 -1.01
C ASP A 74 13.33 -5.51 -2.42
N ALA A 75 12.07 -5.45 -2.84
CA ALA A 75 11.64 -5.86 -4.18
C ALA A 75 10.45 -5.02 -4.65
N ALA A 76 10.31 -4.90 -5.97
CA ALA A 76 9.12 -4.32 -6.55
C ALA A 76 8.70 -5.06 -7.83
N PHE A 77 7.40 -5.16 -8.05
CA PHE A 77 6.77 -5.83 -9.20
C PHE A 77 5.67 -4.95 -9.80
N SER A 78 5.27 -5.27 -11.02
CA SER A 78 4.07 -4.65 -11.59
C SER A 78 2.83 -4.98 -10.76
N SER A 79 1.94 -4.01 -10.61
CA SER A 79 0.64 -4.22 -9.94
C SER A 79 -0.19 -5.34 -10.59
N THR A 80 0.04 -5.62 -11.88
CA THR A 80 -0.61 -6.73 -12.60
C THR A 80 -0.11 -8.11 -12.16
N GLU A 81 1.03 -8.18 -11.50
CA GLU A 81 1.62 -9.43 -11.01
C GLU A 81 1.17 -9.79 -9.59
N LEU A 82 0.46 -8.90 -8.90
CA LEU A 82 0.06 -9.08 -7.50
C LEU A 82 -0.60 -10.45 -7.25
N ASP A 83 -1.61 -10.80 -8.05
CA ASP A 83 -2.36 -12.04 -7.85
C ASP A 83 -1.53 -13.31 -8.12
N ALA A 84 -0.47 -13.21 -8.92
CA ALA A 84 0.47 -14.31 -9.18
C ALA A 84 1.58 -14.42 -8.12
N GLN A 85 1.98 -13.31 -7.52
CA GLN A 85 3.08 -13.27 -6.54
C GLN A 85 2.58 -13.40 -5.09
N ALA A 86 1.40 -12.85 -4.76
CA ALA A 86 0.87 -12.88 -3.40
C ALA A 86 0.81 -14.29 -2.78
N PRO A 87 0.36 -15.34 -3.47
CA PRO A 87 0.42 -16.70 -2.91
C PRO A 87 1.83 -17.17 -2.55
N LYS A 88 2.86 -16.72 -3.28
CA LYS A 88 4.25 -17.10 -2.98
C LYS A 88 4.77 -16.38 -1.73
N LEU A 89 4.34 -15.13 -1.53
CA LEU A 89 4.69 -14.35 -0.34
C LEU A 89 3.96 -14.83 0.91
N LEU A 90 2.76 -15.42 0.74
CA LEU A 90 1.94 -15.98 1.81
C LEU A 90 2.32 -17.43 2.16
N ASP A 91 3.03 -18.13 1.28
CA ASP A 91 3.43 -19.52 1.51
C ASP A 91 4.34 -19.63 2.74
N ASN A 92 4.12 -20.63 3.57
CA ASN A 92 4.85 -20.87 4.81
C ASN A 92 4.75 -19.72 5.84
N ARG A 93 3.57 -19.03 5.87
CA ARG A 93 3.24 -18.01 6.87
C ARG A 93 2.11 -18.52 7.76
N GLY A 94 2.15 -18.20 9.06
CA GLY A 94 1.09 -18.57 10.00
C GLY A 94 -0.11 -17.63 9.94
N VAL A 95 0.11 -16.35 9.65
CA VAL A 95 -0.92 -15.32 9.71
C VAL A 95 -0.79 -14.35 8.54
N VAL A 96 -1.91 -13.91 8.01
CA VAL A 96 -2.01 -12.78 7.08
C VAL A 96 -2.73 -11.62 7.76
N TRP A 97 -2.13 -10.43 7.67
CA TRP A 97 -2.69 -9.19 8.17
C TRP A 97 -3.08 -8.30 6.99
N TYR A 98 -4.30 -7.80 6.97
CA TYR A 98 -4.75 -6.84 5.98
C TYR A 98 -5.90 -5.99 6.56
N PRO A 99 -6.17 -4.78 6.05
CA PRO A 99 -7.23 -3.93 6.58
C PRO A 99 -8.60 -4.49 6.22
N PHE A 100 -9.41 -4.87 7.21
CA PHE A 100 -10.74 -5.43 7.01
C PHE A 100 -11.74 -4.34 6.59
N ALA A 101 -12.59 -4.65 5.63
CA ALA A 101 -13.70 -3.82 5.16
C ALA A 101 -13.34 -2.39 4.72
N THR A 102 -12.06 -2.10 4.48
CA THR A 102 -11.60 -0.78 4.05
C THR A 102 -11.42 -0.66 2.54
N HIS A 103 -11.03 -1.74 1.87
CA HIS A 103 -10.81 -1.77 0.43
C HIS A 103 -11.72 -2.78 -0.25
N ARG A 104 -12.65 -2.28 -1.05
CA ARG A 104 -13.64 -3.13 -1.72
C ARG A 104 -12.95 -4.23 -2.55
N GLY A 105 -13.29 -5.48 -2.26
CA GLY A 105 -12.80 -6.66 -2.99
C GLY A 105 -11.46 -7.20 -2.52
N LEU A 106 -10.82 -6.60 -1.52
CA LEU A 106 -9.56 -7.09 -0.96
C LEU A 106 -9.74 -8.46 -0.30
N GLU A 107 -10.80 -8.65 0.48
CA GLU A 107 -11.14 -9.92 1.12
C GLU A 107 -11.26 -11.05 0.08
N THR A 108 -11.96 -10.78 -1.02
CA THR A 108 -12.12 -11.75 -2.10
C THR A 108 -10.79 -12.13 -2.74
N LYS A 109 -9.87 -11.17 -2.89
CA LYS A 109 -8.52 -11.43 -3.40
C LYS A 109 -7.71 -12.29 -2.42
N VAL A 110 -7.71 -11.91 -1.14
CA VAL A 110 -7.01 -12.67 -0.10
C VAL A 110 -7.54 -14.10 -0.03
N ASP A 111 -8.85 -14.30 -0.05
CA ASP A 111 -9.46 -15.63 -0.08
C ASP A 111 -9.04 -16.44 -1.31
N GLY A 112 -8.95 -15.80 -2.48
CA GLY A 112 -8.46 -16.41 -3.71
C GLY A 112 -7.00 -16.87 -3.59
N TRP A 113 -6.13 -16.04 -3.01
CA TRP A 113 -4.72 -16.40 -2.77
C TRP A 113 -4.58 -17.55 -1.78
N LEU A 114 -5.31 -17.52 -0.66
CA LEU A 114 -5.32 -18.60 0.33
C LEU A 114 -5.86 -19.92 -0.27
N ASN A 115 -6.91 -19.85 -1.07
CA ASN A 115 -7.45 -21.04 -1.74
C ASN A 115 -6.45 -21.65 -2.73
N SER A 116 -5.68 -20.82 -3.45
CA SER A 116 -4.62 -21.30 -4.34
C SER A 116 -3.51 -22.03 -3.58
N LEU A 117 -3.18 -21.59 -2.36
CA LEU A 117 -2.23 -22.26 -1.48
C LEU A 117 -2.80 -23.58 -0.94
N ARG A 118 -4.05 -23.59 -0.47
CA ARG A 118 -4.73 -24.81 0.01
C ARG A 118 -4.76 -25.91 -1.05
N ALA A 119 -4.95 -25.54 -2.31
CA ALA A 119 -4.91 -26.51 -3.44
C ALA A 119 -3.53 -27.17 -3.60
N ARG A 120 -2.44 -26.52 -3.15
CA ARG A 120 -1.06 -27.00 -3.28
C ARG A 120 -0.50 -27.63 -1.99
N VAL A 121 -1.26 -27.76 -0.93
CA VAL A 121 -0.82 -28.36 0.37
C VAL A 121 -0.25 -29.77 0.17
N ARG A 122 -0.83 -30.59 -0.73
CA ARG A 122 -0.31 -31.92 -1.06
C ARG A 122 1.09 -31.89 -1.69
N PHE A 123 1.51 -30.75 -2.20
CA PHE A 123 2.82 -30.53 -2.81
C PHE A 123 3.78 -29.76 -1.88
N GLY A 124 3.41 -29.63 -0.59
CA GLY A 124 4.27 -29.02 0.43
C GLY A 124 4.02 -27.55 0.70
N ALA A 125 3.04 -26.90 0.07
CA ALA A 125 2.69 -25.53 0.40
C ALA A 125 2.02 -25.45 1.80
N MET A 126 2.30 -24.39 2.54
CA MET A 126 1.69 -24.11 3.84
C MET A 126 0.85 -22.83 3.77
N CYS A 127 -0.45 -23.00 3.94
CA CYS A 127 -1.38 -21.87 3.92
C CYS A 127 -1.49 -21.24 5.31
N PRO A 128 -1.49 -19.90 5.43
CA PRO A 128 -1.85 -19.23 6.68
C PRO A 128 -3.18 -19.75 7.25
N ASP A 129 -3.22 -19.98 8.55
CA ASP A 129 -4.40 -20.45 9.27
C ASP A 129 -5.15 -19.33 10.01
N GLN A 130 -4.56 -18.13 10.05
CA GLN A 130 -5.14 -16.95 10.70
C GLN A 130 -5.20 -15.77 9.73
N GLN A 131 -6.32 -15.04 9.83
CA GLN A 131 -6.50 -13.73 9.22
C GLN A 131 -6.73 -12.70 10.33
N ARG A 132 -6.06 -11.56 10.29
CA ARG A 132 -6.16 -10.52 11.31
C ARG A 132 -6.26 -9.14 10.70
N ASP A 133 -6.98 -8.25 11.39
CA ASP A 133 -7.09 -6.86 10.97
C ASP A 133 -5.80 -6.09 11.25
N LEU A 134 -5.28 -5.45 10.19
CA LEU A 134 -4.07 -4.64 10.23
C LEU A 134 -4.31 -3.26 10.85
N CYS A 135 -5.54 -2.74 10.78
CA CYS A 135 -5.85 -1.36 11.16
C CYS A 135 -5.45 -1.05 12.61
N GLY A 136 -5.75 -1.95 13.55
CA GLY A 136 -5.43 -1.72 14.95
C GLY A 136 -3.93 -1.53 15.23
N ILE A 137 -3.06 -2.27 14.53
CA ILE A 137 -1.60 -2.09 14.66
C ILE A 137 -1.17 -0.73 14.11
N LEU A 138 -1.68 -0.36 12.94
CA LEU A 138 -1.32 0.91 12.30
C LEU A 138 -1.87 2.11 13.07
N ASP A 139 -3.04 1.98 13.70
CA ASP A 139 -3.58 3.03 14.58
C ASP A 139 -2.69 3.27 15.79
N GLU A 140 -2.23 2.23 16.46
CA GLU A 140 -1.27 2.34 17.57
C GLU A 140 0.07 2.96 17.13
N MET A 141 0.62 2.55 15.99
CA MET A 141 1.84 3.14 15.44
C MET A 141 1.68 4.64 15.16
N ARG A 142 0.51 5.07 14.68
CA ARG A 142 0.21 6.47 14.35
C ARG A 142 -0.25 7.30 15.54
N LEU A 143 -0.53 6.69 16.69
CA LEU A 143 -0.98 7.40 17.88
C LEU A 143 0.10 8.34 18.40
N PHE A 144 1.34 7.88 18.49
CA PHE A 144 2.48 8.66 18.93
C PHE A 144 3.23 9.23 17.74
N LYS A 145 3.29 10.57 17.63
CA LYS A 145 3.92 11.27 16.51
C LYS A 145 5.40 11.50 16.79
N ASP A 146 6.23 11.18 15.84
CA ASP A 146 7.65 11.52 15.88
C ASP A 146 7.88 13.04 15.68
N ALA A 147 9.13 13.49 15.75
CA ALA A 147 9.47 14.91 15.62
C ALA A 147 9.13 15.47 14.23
N SER A 148 9.33 14.71 13.17
CA SER A 148 9.04 15.10 11.78
C SER A 148 7.53 15.24 11.54
N GLU A 149 6.76 14.30 12.06
CA GLU A 149 5.30 14.34 12.00
C GLU A 149 4.74 15.55 12.78
N GLN A 150 5.26 15.82 13.99
CA GLN A 150 4.89 16.98 14.78
C GLN A 150 5.17 18.29 14.05
N ASP A 151 6.32 18.42 13.40
CA ASP A 151 6.67 19.62 12.64
C ASP A 151 5.76 19.80 11.42
N THR A 152 5.44 18.73 10.73
CA THR A 152 4.47 18.72 9.62
C THR A 152 3.09 19.17 10.10
N MET A 153 2.62 18.66 11.25
CA MET A 153 1.34 19.05 11.84
C MET A 153 1.34 20.53 12.27
N ARG A 154 2.42 21.04 12.90
CA ARG A 154 2.55 22.45 13.26
C ARG A 154 2.48 23.36 12.04
N ARG A 155 3.19 23.00 10.97
CA ARG A 155 3.16 23.73 9.70
C ARG A 155 1.74 23.76 9.09
N ALA A 156 1.06 22.63 9.08
CA ALA A 156 -0.31 22.54 8.58
C ALA A 156 -1.28 23.43 9.43
N ALA A 157 -1.14 23.41 10.74
CA ALA A 157 -1.92 24.25 11.64
C ALA A 157 -1.67 25.74 11.42
N GLN A 158 -0.41 26.16 11.21
CA GLN A 158 -0.05 27.55 10.90
C GLN A 158 -0.66 28.03 9.58
N ILE A 159 -0.63 27.19 8.53
CA ILE A 159 -1.25 27.50 7.24
C ILE A 159 -2.76 27.68 7.40
N SER A 160 -3.41 26.76 8.10
CA SER A 160 -4.84 26.81 8.36
C SER A 160 -5.23 28.05 9.17
N ALA A 161 -4.52 28.35 10.26
CA ALA A 161 -4.75 29.56 11.07
C ALA A 161 -4.60 30.84 10.24
N GLY A 162 -3.56 30.92 9.40
CA GLY A 162 -3.38 32.06 8.50
C GLY A 162 -4.50 32.22 7.47
N ALA A 163 -5.03 31.12 6.95
CA ALA A 163 -6.18 31.16 6.05
C ALA A 163 -7.45 31.68 6.75
N HIS A 164 -7.72 31.20 7.96
CA HIS A 164 -8.86 31.67 8.75
C HIS A 164 -8.74 33.16 9.10
N ILE A 165 -7.56 33.64 9.50
CA ILE A 165 -7.33 35.07 9.79
C ILE A 165 -7.61 35.92 8.55
N ARG A 166 -7.15 35.50 7.34
CA ARG A 166 -7.44 36.22 6.10
C ARG A 166 -8.93 36.25 5.75
N ALA A 167 -9.65 35.17 6.03
CA ALA A 167 -11.07 35.10 5.76
C ALA A 167 -11.92 35.97 6.71
N MET A 168 -11.39 36.35 7.88
CA MET A 168 -12.04 37.23 8.84
C MET A 168 -11.76 38.72 8.58
N GLN A 169 -10.78 39.07 7.76
CA GLN A 169 -10.47 40.46 7.35
C GLN A 169 -11.26 40.86 6.11
#